data_11d7ba517fdd48c6b4e8c86f5304d103
#
_entry.id   11d7ba517fdd48c6b4e8c86f5304d103
#
_cell.length_a   1.000
_cell.length_b   1.000
_cell.length_c   1.000
_cell.angle_alpha   90.00
_cell.angle_beta   90.00
_cell.angle_gamma   90.00
#
_symmetry.space_group_name_H-M   'P 1'
#
loop_
_entity.id
_entity.type
_entity.pdbx_description
1 polymer ?
#
loop_
_entity_poly.entity_id
_entity_poly.type
_entity_poly.pdbx_seq_one_letter_code
_entity_poly.pdbx_strand_id
1 'polypeptide(L)'
;MPLTLYYHPLASFCHKVLIALYENGTEFEKKLINLADDADRAELRAIWPIGKFPVIRDHTRQRDLPESTVIIEYLDRYFAGERPLIPSDWEGALQVRLWDRFFDNYLQLPMQKIVADMRGAKGDVTKEQATLKTAYDMLDKHMVSRTWVASPAFSMADCAAAPALFYASCVQPIPETCTHLSAYFARLTERPSFRRVIEEAKPYFSFFPFADAIPKRFR
;
A
#
# COMPACT_ATOMS: atom_id res chain seq x y z
N MET A 1 17.40 -2.06 -16.83
CA MET A 1 15.95 -1.79 -16.79
C MET A 1 15.73 -0.28 -16.71
N PRO A 2 14.60 0.26 -17.21
CA PRO A 2 14.39 1.71 -17.22
C PRO A 2 14.12 2.30 -15.84
N LEU A 3 13.64 1.46 -14.90
CA LEU A 3 13.23 1.88 -13.56
C LEU A 3 13.95 1.09 -12.47
N THR A 4 14.29 1.77 -11.36
CA THR A 4 14.70 1.13 -10.09
C THR A 4 13.76 1.57 -8.97
N LEU A 5 13.20 0.60 -8.22
CA LEU A 5 12.40 0.85 -7.04
C LEU A 5 13.24 0.64 -5.78
N TYR A 6 13.45 1.70 -5.02
CA TYR A 6 14.04 1.66 -3.67
C TYR A 6 12.93 1.35 -2.67
N TYR A 7 13.03 0.19 -2.00
CA TYR A 7 11.90 -0.35 -1.25
C TYR A 7 12.31 -1.24 -0.09
N HIS A 8 11.35 -1.58 0.75
CA HIS A 8 11.47 -2.68 1.71
C HIS A 8 10.24 -3.59 1.63
N PRO A 9 10.41 -4.94 1.65
CA PRO A 9 9.32 -5.91 1.46
C PRO A 9 8.19 -5.86 2.49
N LEU A 10 8.42 -5.31 3.70
CA LEU A 10 7.37 -5.13 4.72
C LEU A 10 6.73 -3.74 4.69
N ALA A 11 7.19 -2.86 3.83
CA ALA A 11 6.65 -1.50 3.80
C ALA A 11 5.37 -1.45 2.98
N SER A 12 4.27 -1.20 3.63
CA SER A 12 2.95 -1.17 3.02
C SER A 12 2.82 -0.14 1.89
N PHE A 13 3.46 1.04 2.00
CA PHE A 13 3.53 2.00 0.90
C PHE A 13 4.37 1.50 -0.29
N CYS A 14 5.37 0.62 -0.04
CA CYS A 14 6.07 -0.07 -1.12
C CYS A 14 5.17 -1.12 -1.80
N HIS A 15 4.37 -1.85 -1.02
CA HIS A 15 3.38 -2.78 -1.57
C HIS A 15 2.41 -2.10 -2.53
N LYS A 16 1.91 -0.91 -2.18
CA LYS A 16 1.05 -0.08 -3.03
C LYS A 16 1.66 0.16 -4.40
N VAL A 17 2.94 0.55 -4.46
CA VAL A 17 3.67 0.79 -5.71
C VAL A 17 3.97 -0.52 -6.44
N LEU A 18 4.36 -1.57 -5.73
CA LEU A 18 4.61 -2.90 -6.32
C LEU A 18 3.37 -3.46 -7.01
N ILE A 19 2.18 -3.32 -6.39
CA ILE A 19 0.92 -3.72 -7.01
C ILE A 19 0.72 -2.98 -8.33
N ALA A 20 0.87 -1.66 -8.35
CA ALA A 20 0.73 -0.86 -9.57
C ALA A 20 1.72 -1.28 -10.68
N LEU A 21 2.98 -1.52 -10.32
CA LEU A 21 4.00 -2.01 -11.26
C LEU A 21 3.62 -3.37 -11.87
N TYR A 22 3.08 -4.28 -11.04
CA TYR A 22 2.65 -5.60 -11.51
C TYR A 22 1.36 -5.55 -12.32
N GLU A 23 0.41 -4.70 -11.97
CA GLU A 23 -0.82 -4.48 -12.76
C GLU A 23 -0.51 -3.90 -14.14
N ASN A 24 0.46 -3.00 -14.22
CA ASN A 24 0.90 -2.39 -15.47
C ASN A 24 1.83 -3.31 -16.30
N GLY A 25 2.32 -4.41 -15.73
CA GLY A 25 3.31 -5.25 -16.39
C GLY A 25 4.65 -4.54 -16.61
N THR A 26 4.95 -3.51 -15.81
CA THR A 26 6.14 -2.68 -15.96
C THR A 26 7.38 -3.44 -15.50
N GLU A 27 8.44 -3.45 -16.34
CA GLU A 27 9.75 -3.97 -15.95
C GLU A 27 10.53 -2.98 -15.11
N PHE A 28 11.06 -3.44 -13.98
CA PHE A 28 11.83 -2.63 -13.05
C PHE A 28 12.82 -3.46 -12.25
N GLU A 29 13.86 -2.82 -11.76
CA GLU A 29 14.83 -3.36 -10.81
C GLU A 29 14.37 -3.07 -9.38
N LYS A 30 14.62 -4.02 -8.46
CA LYS A 30 14.35 -3.87 -7.03
C LYS A 30 15.64 -3.59 -6.28
N LYS A 31 15.72 -2.43 -5.64
CA LYS A 31 16.79 -2.10 -4.69
C LYS A 31 16.24 -2.19 -3.28
N LEU A 32 16.60 -3.26 -2.58
CA LEU A 32 16.26 -3.43 -1.18
C LEU A 32 16.99 -2.37 -0.34
N ILE A 33 16.26 -1.72 0.56
CA ILE A 33 16.79 -0.76 1.54
C ILE A 33 16.51 -1.27 2.94
N ASN A 34 17.56 -1.54 3.69
CA ASN A 34 17.50 -1.87 5.11
C ASN A 34 17.77 -0.62 5.94
N LEU A 35 16.74 -0.03 6.55
CA LEU A 35 16.92 1.17 7.38
C LEU A 35 17.72 0.93 8.67
N ALA A 36 18.07 -0.30 9.02
CA ALA A 36 19.02 -0.60 10.10
C ALA A 36 20.48 -0.48 9.63
N ASP A 37 20.74 -0.52 8.33
CA ASP A 37 22.06 -0.36 7.73
C ASP A 37 22.37 1.11 7.44
N ASP A 38 23.57 1.58 7.81
CA ASP A 38 23.98 2.98 7.65
C ASP A 38 24.21 3.36 6.18
N ALA A 39 24.74 2.45 5.37
CA ALA A 39 25.03 2.69 3.96
C ALA A 39 23.71 2.80 3.16
N ASP A 40 22.76 1.90 3.41
CA ASP A 40 21.43 1.94 2.79
C ASP A 40 20.68 3.22 3.17
N ARG A 41 20.75 3.65 4.43
CA ARG A 41 20.16 4.93 4.87
C ARG A 41 20.81 6.14 4.18
N ALA A 42 22.12 6.13 4.05
CA ALA A 42 22.84 7.21 3.38
C ALA A 42 22.50 7.26 1.89
N GLU A 43 22.45 6.10 1.20
CA GLU A 43 22.05 5.99 -0.19
C GLU A 43 20.64 6.54 -0.41
N LEU A 44 19.67 6.10 0.40
CA LEU A 44 18.29 6.57 0.29
C LEU A 44 18.18 8.09 0.53
N ARG A 45 18.89 8.62 1.54
CA ARG A 45 18.88 10.05 1.85
C ARG A 45 19.57 10.91 0.79
N ALA A 46 20.53 10.37 0.07
CA ALA A 46 21.15 11.05 -1.06
C ALA A 46 20.16 11.25 -2.21
N ILE A 47 19.17 10.36 -2.37
CA ILE A 47 18.11 10.43 -3.37
C ILE A 47 16.93 11.27 -2.85
N TRP A 48 16.50 10.98 -1.62
CA TRP A 48 15.37 11.63 -0.95
C TRP A 48 15.74 11.97 0.50
N PRO A 49 16.08 13.23 0.83
CA PRO A 49 16.61 13.61 2.14
C PRO A 49 15.72 13.27 3.34
N ILE A 50 14.40 13.12 3.13
CA ILE A 50 13.46 12.64 4.17
C ILE A 50 13.79 11.20 4.60
N GLY A 51 14.49 10.42 3.75
CA GLY A 51 14.93 9.06 4.09
C GLY A 51 13.79 8.04 4.21
N LYS A 52 12.73 8.20 3.45
CA LYS A 52 11.58 7.28 3.38
C LYS A 52 11.49 6.64 2.00
N PHE A 53 11.10 5.38 1.97
CA PHE A 53 10.70 4.65 0.76
C PHE A 53 9.17 4.50 0.70
N PRO A 54 8.56 4.21 -0.49
CA PRO A 54 9.22 3.94 -1.77
C PRO A 54 9.75 5.21 -2.45
N VAL A 55 10.83 5.04 -3.21
CA VAL A 55 11.29 6.00 -4.22
C VAL A 55 11.49 5.25 -5.52
N ILE A 56 11.07 5.80 -6.66
CA ILE A 56 11.36 5.25 -7.97
C ILE A 56 12.34 6.14 -8.72
N ARG A 57 13.36 5.54 -9.34
CA ARG A 57 14.28 6.21 -10.25
C ARG A 57 13.96 5.82 -11.68
N ASP A 58 13.68 6.81 -12.53
CA ASP A 58 13.60 6.63 -13.98
C ASP A 58 14.95 7.01 -14.60
N HIS A 59 15.68 6.00 -15.06
CA HIS A 59 17.00 6.16 -15.67
C HIS A 59 16.91 6.83 -17.04
N THR A 60 15.80 6.65 -17.77
CA THR A 60 15.60 7.23 -19.09
C THR A 60 15.36 8.73 -19.00
N ARG A 61 14.58 9.17 -17.99
CA ARG A 61 14.24 10.58 -17.78
C ARG A 61 15.11 11.25 -16.72
N GLN A 62 16.06 10.48 -16.11
CA GLN A 62 16.95 10.94 -15.03
C GLN A 62 16.17 11.61 -13.89
N ARG A 63 15.12 10.93 -13.42
CA ARG A 63 14.19 11.49 -12.44
C ARG A 63 13.99 10.54 -11.26
N ASP A 64 14.10 11.10 -10.05
CA ASP A 64 13.75 10.45 -8.81
C ASP A 64 12.39 10.95 -8.34
N LEU A 65 11.49 10.02 -7.98
CA LEU A 65 10.15 10.33 -7.51
C LEU A 65 9.89 9.60 -6.20
N PRO A 66 9.75 10.34 -5.09
CA PRO A 66 9.18 9.82 -3.85
C PRO A 66 7.65 9.89 -3.89
N GLU A 67 7.00 9.47 -2.78
CA GLU A 67 5.58 9.47 -2.54
C GLU A 67 4.80 8.46 -3.39
N SER A 68 4.27 7.41 -2.74
CA SER A 68 3.65 6.27 -3.41
C SER A 68 2.54 6.64 -4.40
N THR A 69 1.68 7.61 -4.05
CA THR A 69 0.62 8.10 -4.93
C THR A 69 1.19 8.78 -6.18
N VAL A 70 2.20 9.66 -5.98
CA VAL A 70 2.86 10.37 -7.09
C VAL A 70 3.58 9.39 -8.01
N ILE A 71 4.21 8.37 -7.43
CA ILE A 71 4.85 7.29 -8.21
C ILE A 71 3.80 6.59 -9.09
N ILE A 72 2.63 6.22 -8.55
CA ILE A 72 1.61 5.52 -9.33
C ILE A 72 1.04 6.43 -10.43
N GLU A 73 0.78 7.71 -10.16
CA GLU A 73 0.35 8.67 -11.19
C GLU A 73 1.40 8.79 -12.32
N TYR A 74 2.69 8.78 -11.95
CA TYR A 74 3.78 8.78 -12.92
C TYR A 74 3.82 7.50 -13.76
N LEU A 75 3.68 6.34 -13.10
CA LEU A 75 3.63 5.04 -13.79
C LEU A 75 2.43 4.97 -14.75
N ASP A 76 1.27 5.42 -14.31
CA ASP A 76 0.06 5.44 -15.15
C ASP A 76 0.20 6.34 -16.39
N ARG A 77 0.99 7.42 -16.28
CA ARG A 77 1.27 8.34 -17.38
C ARG A 77 2.31 7.84 -18.38
N TYR A 78 3.40 7.22 -17.89
CA TYR A 78 4.57 6.92 -18.71
C TYR A 78 4.84 5.43 -18.92
N PHE A 79 4.22 4.57 -18.12
CA PHE A 79 4.40 3.14 -18.10
C PHE A 79 3.05 2.41 -17.91
N ALA A 80 1.98 3.00 -18.47
CA ALA A 80 0.63 2.43 -18.38
C ALA A 80 0.59 1.01 -18.93
N GLY A 81 -0.15 0.13 -18.24
CA GLY A 81 -0.50 -1.20 -18.72
C GLY A 81 -1.67 -1.16 -19.71
N GLU A 82 -2.28 -2.30 -19.93
CA GLU A 82 -3.47 -2.40 -20.81
C GLU A 82 -4.65 -1.56 -20.31
N ARG A 83 -4.74 -1.34 -19.00
CA ARG A 83 -5.81 -0.56 -18.37
C ARG A 83 -5.20 0.48 -17.43
N PRO A 84 -5.56 1.76 -17.58
CA PRO A 84 -5.09 2.79 -16.69
C PRO A 84 -5.61 2.56 -15.27
N LEU A 85 -4.78 2.84 -14.27
CA LEU A 85 -5.15 2.78 -12.85
C LEU A 85 -5.89 4.04 -12.40
N ILE A 86 -5.89 5.09 -13.23
CA ILE A 86 -6.58 6.35 -12.98
C ILE A 86 -7.46 6.64 -14.21
N PRO A 87 -8.80 6.79 -14.04
CA PRO A 87 -9.69 7.19 -15.12
C PRO A 87 -9.24 8.50 -15.79
N SER A 88 -9.47 8.61 -17.09
CA SER A 88 -9.11 9.82 -17.84
C SER A 88 -10.08 10.99 -17.62
N ASP A 89 -11.31 10.70 -17.19
CA ASP A 89 -12.26 11.72 -16.82
C ASP A 89 -11.96 12.28 -15.41
N TRP A 90 -12.25 13.57 -15.24
CA TRP A 90 -11.92 14.28 -14.00
C TRP A 90 -12.63 13.72 -12.77
N GLU A 91 -13.92 13.42 -12.86
CA GLU A 91 -14.70 12.94 -11.71
C GLU A 91 -14.26 11.55 -11.26
N GLY A 92 -14.03 10.65 -12.21
CA GLY A 92 -13.47 9.34 -11.92
C GLY A 92 -12.07 9.43 -11.29
N ALA A 93 -11.19 10.26 -11.85
CA ALA A 93 -9.85 10.49 -11.30
C ALA A 93 -9.90 11.09 -9.89
N LEU A 94 -10.84 12.02 -9.64
CA LEU A 94 -11.05 12.62 -8.32
C LEU A 94 -11.50 11.58 -7.29
N GLN A 95 -12.42 10.69 -7.66
CA GLN A 95 -12.84 9.58 -6.79
C GLN A 95 -11.69 8.62 -6.47
N VAL A 96 -10.86 8.27 -7.46
CA VAL A 96 -9.68 7.42 -7.24
C VAL A 96 -8.70 8.09 -6.27
N ARG A 97 -8.41 9.38 -6.42
CA ARG A 97 -7.53 10.13 -5.50
C ARG A 97 -8.11 10.25 -4.10
N LEU A 98 -9.42 10.47 -3.98
CA LEU A 98 -10.11 10.53 -2.68
C LEU A 98 -9.92 9.24 -1.90
N TRP A 99 -10.21 8.09 -2.52
CA TRP A 99 -10.10 6.79 -1.86
C TRP A 99 -8.65 6.36 -1.64
N ASP A 100 -7.74 6.71 -2.52
CA ASP A 100 -6.30 6.55 -2.29
C ASP A 100 -5.86 7.27 -1.01
N ARG A 101 -6.22 8.56 -0.85
CA ARG A 101 -5.93 9.34 0.37
C ARG A 101 -6.65 8.79 1.60
N PHE A 102 -7.87 8.26 1.41
CA PHE A 102 -8.60 7.64 2.50
C PHE A 102 -7.82 6.46 3.10
N PHE A 103 -7.33 5.55 2.29
CA PHE A 103 -6.55 4.40 2.77
C PHE A 103 -5.23 4.84 3.41
N ASP A 104 -4.52 5.77 2.82
CA ASP A 104 -3.26 6.26 3.37
C ASP A 104 -3.47 6.94 4.74
N ASN A 105 -4.50 7.79 4.88
CA ASN A 105 -4.67 8.63 6.07
C ASN A 105 -5.46 7.94 7.18
N TYR A 106 -6.45 7.10 6.86
CA TYR A 106 -7.39 6.57 7.85
C TYR A 106 -7.21 5.08 8.16
N LEU A 107 -6.40 4.36 7.36
CA LEU A 107 -6.01 2.98 7.67
C LEU A 107 -4.50 2.87 7.89
N GLN A 108 -3.70 3.33 6.94
CA GLN A 108 -2.27 3.12 6.92
C GLN A 108 -1.55 3.90 8.02
N LEU A 109 -1.80 5.19 8.16
CA LEU A 109 -1.17 6.00 9.21
C LEU A 109 -1.57 5.57 10.63
N PRO A 110 -2.86 5.32 10.97
CA PRO A 110 -3.23 4.78 12.27
C PRO A 110 -2.59 3.42 12.56
N MET A 111 -2.60 2.50 11.59
CA MET A 111 -1.94 1.20 11.72
C MET A 111 -0.44 1.35 12.02
N GLN A 112 0.27 2.24 11.30
CA GLN A 112 1.70 2.47 11.55
C GLN A 112 1.99 3.00 12.95
N LYS A 113 1.12 3.86 13.51
CA LYS A 113 1.25 4.33 14.89
C LYS A 113 1.07 3.20 15.90
N ILE A 114 0.09 2.31 15.70
CA ILE A 114 -0.11 1.13 16.55
C ILE A 114 1.13 0.20 16.48
N VAL A 115 1.67 -0.02 15.28
CA VAL A 115 2.91 -0.80 15.09
C VAL A 115 4.11 -0.14 15.78
N ALA A 116 4.23 1.19 15.71
CA ALA A 116 5.31 1.92 16.36
C ALA A 116 5.21 1.83 17.90
N ASP A 117 4.00 1.87 18.46
CA ASP A 117 3.74 1.68 19.88
C ASP A 117 4.23 0.31 20.37
N MET A 118 3.89 -0.75 19.67
CA MET A 118 4.38 -2.11 19.94
C MET A 118 5.90 -2.24 19.87
N ARG A 119 6.57 -1.40 19.08
CA ARG A 119 8.04 -1.32 19.00
C ARG A 119 8.69 -0.45 20.09
N GLY A 120 7.89 0.03 21.05
CA GLY A 120 8.39 0.76 22.22
C GLY A 120 8.16 2.29 22.19
N ALA A 121 7.36 2.80 21.27
CA ALA A 121 6.96 4.22 21.26
C ALA A 121 6.08 4.60 22.47
N LYS A 122 5.42 3.61 23.09
CA LYS A 122 4.61 3.70 24.33
C LYS A 122 3.69 4.93 24.36
N GLY A 123 2.80 5.03 23.40
CA GLY A 123 1.78 6.08 23.31
C GLY A 123 0.37 5.56 23.58
N ASP A 124 -0.59 6.45 23.72
CA ASP A 124 -2.00 6.10 23.70
C ASP A 124 -2.45 5.95 22.24
N VAL A 125 -2.84 4.74 21.85
CA VAL A 125 -3.32 4.41 20.50
C VAL A 125 -4.85 4.30 20.40
N THR A 126 -5.58 4.71 21.44
CA THR A 126 -7.05 4.65 21.47
C THR A 126 -7.68 5.43 20.31
N LYS A 127 -7.11 6.58 19.97
CA LYS A 127 -7.56 7.40 18.83
C LYS A 127 -7.36 6.67 17.50
N GLU A 128 -6.23 6.02 17.31
CA GLU A 128 -5.89 5.27 16.11
C GLU A 128 -6.83 4.08 15.95
N GLN A 129 -7.13 3.35 17.02
CA GLN A 129 -8.09 2.24 17.03
C GLN A 129 -9.51 2.73 16.71
N ALA A 130 -9.95 3.84 17.28
CA ALA A 130 -11.24 4.44 16.95
C ALA A 130 -11.32 4.88 15.48
N THR A 131 -10.22 5.42 14.94
CA THR A 131 -10.13 5.80 13.52
C THR A 131 -10.26 4.59 12.62
N LEU A 132 -9.54 3.48 12.90
CA LEU A 132 -9.65 2.24 12.13
C LEU A 132 -11.07 1.69 12.16
N LYS A 133 -11.72 1.67 13.34
CA LYS A 133 -13.10 1.23 13.46
C LYS A 133 -14.04 2.07 12.59
N THR A 134 -13.93 3.39 12.66
CA THR A 134 -14.74 4.29 11.83
C THR A 134 -14.50 4.07 10.34
N ALA A 135 -13.24 3.88 9.94
CA ALA A 135 -12.88 3.61 8.55
C ALA A 135 -13.47 2.28 8.05
N TYR A 136 -13.46 1.22 8.87
CA TYR A 136 -14.09 -0.06 8.51
C TYR A 136 -15.59 0.08 8.34
N ASP A 137 -16.29 0.75 9.28
CA ASP A 137 -17.73 0.98 9.19
C ASP A 137 -18.12 1.81 7.94
N MET A 138 -17.30 2.80 7.56
CA MET A 138 -17.50 3.60 6.34
C MET A 138 -17.28 2.77 5.08
N LEU A 139 -16.19 1.98 5.03
CA LEU A 139 -15.88 1.12 3.89
C LEU A 139 -16.95 0.05 3.69
N ASP A 140 -17.43 -0.59 4.77
CA ASP A 140 -18.46 -1.61 4.66
C ASP A 140 -19.72 -1.05 3.99
N LYS A 141 -20.20 0.10 4.44
CA LYS A 141 -21.35 0.80 3.84
C LYS A 141 -21.09 1.19 2.38
N HIS A 142 -19.89 1.65 2.09
CA HIS A 142 -19.52 2.07 0.73
C HIS A 142 -19.47 0.90 -0.24
N MET A 143 -19.08 -0.29 0.23
CA MET A 143 -18.89 -1.48 -0.61
C MET A 143 -20.16 -2.29 -0.89
N VAL A 144 -21.33 -1.92 -0.36
CA VAL A 144 -22.60 -2.65 -0.49
C VAL A 144 -22.92 -3.08 -1.94
N SER A 145 -22.67 -2.23 -2.93
CA SER A 145 -22.96 -2.51 -4.35
C SER A 145 -21.76 -2.36 -5.27
N ARG A 146 -20.53 -2.40 -4.70
CA ARG A 146 -19.31 -2.10 -5.44
C ARG A 146 -18.39 -3.32 -5.51
N THR A 147 -17.76 -3.49 -6.67
CA THR A 147 -16.67 -4.46 -6.85
C THR A 147 -15.34 -3.87 -6.41
N TRP A 148 -15.03 -2.65 -6.85
CA TRP A 148 -13.81 -1.88 -6.53
C TRP A 148 -14.20 -0.58 -5.84
N VAL A 149 -13.28 -0.02 -5.06
CA VAL A 149 -13.63 1.06 -4.13
C VAL A 149 -13.99 2.36 -4.81
N ALA A 150 -13.31 2.73 -5.90
CA ALA A 150 -13.44 4.07 -6.49
C ALA A 150 -14.06 4.08 -7.88
N SER A 151 -13.96 2.98 -8.63
CA SER A 151 -14.40 2.90 -10.01
C SER A 151 -14.96 1.51 -10.34
N PRO A 152 -15.61 1.29 -11.50
CA PRO A 152 -16.03 -0.03 -11.94
C PRO A 152 -14.85 -1.01 -12.19
N ALA A 153 -13.64 -0.47 -12.47
CA ALA A 153 -12.41 -1.23 -12.67
C ALA A 153 -11.46 -1.06 -11.48
N PHE A 154 -10.51 -1.99 -11.34
CA PHE A 154 -9.40 -1.88 -10.38
C PHE A 154 -8.58 -0.62 -10.67
N SER A 155 -8.19 0.10 -9.62
CA SER A 155 -7.59 1.42 -9.72
C SER A 155 -6.46 1.65 -8.72
N MET A 156 -5.80 2.81 -8.78
CA MET A 156 -4.80 3.23 -7.79
C MET A 156 -5.35 3.18 -6.35
N ALA A 157 -6.64 3.47 -6.15
CA ALA A 157 -7.26 3.38 -4.83
C ALA A 157 -7.27 1.95 -4.28
N ASP A 158 -7.45 0.94 -5.14
CA ASP A 158 -7.39 -0.47 -4.75
C ASP A 158 -5.94 -0.93 -4.51
N CYS A 159 -4.97 -0.34 -5.21
CA CYS A 159 -3.53 -0.53 -4.91
C CYS A 159 -3.20 -0.05 -3.48
N ALA A 160 -3.82 1.05 -3.03
CA ALA A 160 -3.68 1.55 -1.66
C ALA A 160 -4.46 0.70 -0.66
N ALA A 161 -5.67 0.25 -1.02
CA ALA A 161 -6.54 -0.54 -0.16
C ALA A 161 -5.92 -1.88 0.26
N ALA A 162 -5.31 -2.59 -0.67
CA ALA A 162 -4.82 -3.94 -0.46
C ALA A 162 -3.82 -4.04 0.72
N PRO A 163 -2.68 -3.32 0.73
CA PRO A 163 -1.75 -3.36 1.85
C PRO A 163 -2.31 -2.66 3.11
N ALA A 164 -3.12 -1.61 2.96
CA ALA A 164 -3.72 -0.93 4.10
C ALA A 164 -4.62 -1.86 4.90
N LEU A 165 -5.54 -2.57 4.23
CA LEU A 165 -6.42 -3.55 4.87
C LEU A 165 -5.66 -4.76 5.40
N PHE A 166 -4.65 -5.24 4.67
CA PHE A 166 -3.84 -6.38 5.11
C PHE A 166 -3.19 -6.10 6.46
N TYR A 167 -2.42 -5.02 6.57
CA TYR A 167 -1.73 -4.70 7.82
C TYR A 167 -2.65 -4.16 8.91
N ALA A 168 -3.66 -3.36 8.57
CA ALA A 168 -4.63 -2.88 9.55
C ALA A 168 -5.43 -4.02 10.18
N SER A 169 -5.82 -5.04 9.40
CA SER A 169 -6.53 -6.21 9.95
C SER A 169 -5.69 -7.07 10.90
N CYS A 170 -4.34 -7.00 10.79
CA CYS A 170 -3.45 -7.66 11.75
C CYS A 170 -3.38 -6.93 13.10
N VAL A 171 -3.45 -5.60 13.11
CA VAL A 171 -3.39 -4.81 14.35
C VAL A 171 -4.78 -4.64 14.99
N GLN A 172 -5.81 -4.61 14.17
CA GLN A 172 -7.22 -4.53 14.58
C GLN A 172 -8.07 -5.31 13.59
N PRO A 173 -8.58 -6.48 13.96
CA PRO A 173 -9.39 -7.31 13.07
C PRO A 173 -10.62 -6.56 12.52
N ILE A 174 -10.96 -6.82 11.26
CA ILE A 174 -12.20 -6.31 10.66
C ILE A 174 -13.37 -6.94 11.41
N PRO A 175 -14.35 -6.15 11.90
CA PRO A 175 -15.52 -6.69 12.59
C PRO A 175 -16.30 -7.68 11.71
N GLU A 176 -16.80 -8.76 12.28
CA GLU A 176 -17.60 -9.76 11.57
C GLU A 176 -18.86 -9.16 10.92
N THR A 177 -19.37 -8.06 11.50
CA THR A 177 -20.50 -7.30 10.95
C THR A 177 -20.18 -6.57 9.65
N CYS A 178 -18.89 -6.32 9.35
CA CYS A 178 -18.44 -5.65 8.13
C CYS A 178 -18.29 -6.66 6.97
N THR A 179 -19.40 -7.24 6.54
CA THR A 179 -19.42 -8.33 5.56
C THR A 179 -19.04 -7.89 4.15
N HIS A 180 -19.44 -6.70 3.72
CA HIS A 180 -19.11 -6.15 2.41
C HIS A 180 -17.62 -5.76 2.32
N LEU A 181 -17.07 -5.18 3.38
CA LEU A 181 -15.64 -4.90 3.49
C LEU A 181 -14.83 -6.20 3.47
N SER A 182 -15.26 -7.22 4.21
CA SER A 182 -14.60 -8.54 4.23
C SER A 182 -14.60 -9.19 2.84
N ALA A 183 -15.71 -9.10 2.10
CA ALA A 183 -15.81 -9.60 0.72
C ALA A 183 -14.90 -8.81 -0.23
N TYR A 184 -14.79 -7.49 -0.08
CA TYR A 184 -13.87 -6.67 -0.85
C TYR A 184 -12.41 -7.02 -0.55
N PHE A 185 -12.05 -7.14 0.72
CA PHE A 185 -10.69 -7.53 1.12
C PHE A 185 -10.33 -8.93 0.61
N ALA A 186 -11.25 -9.90 0.68
CA ALA A 186 -11.05 -11.22 0.09
C ALA A 186 -10.73 -11.11 -1.42
N ARG A 187 -11.48 -10.29 -2.17
CA ARG A 187 -11.25 -10.06 -3.60
C ARG A 187 -9.89 -9.44 -3.89
N LEU A 188 -9.44 -8.48 -3.06
CA LEU A 188 -8.10 -7.91 -3.17
C LEU A 188 -7.03 -8.99 -2.96
N THR A 189 -7.21 -9.88 -1.97
CA THR A 189 -6.23 -10.94 -1.68
C THR A 189 -6.15 -12.01 -2.78
N GLU A 190 -7.16 -12.14 -3.63
CA GLU A 190 -7.14 -13.05 -4.78
C GLU A 190 -6.44 -12.47 -6.01
N ARG A 191 -6.14 -11.18 -6.01
CA ARG A 191 -5.49 -10.53 -7.14
C ARG A 191 -4.05 -11.00 -7.31
N PRO A 192 -3.62 -11.41 -8.53
CA PRO A 192 -2.28 -11.93 -8.76
C PRO A 192 -1.17 -10.96 -8.35
N SER A 193 -1.35 -9.66 -8.62
CA SER A 193 -0.41 -8.60 -8.24
C SER A 193 -0.19 -8.54 -6.72
N PHE A 194 -1.27 -8.58 -5.93
CA PHE A 194 -1.17 -8.55 -4.47
C PHE A 194 -0.66 -9.87 -3.90
N ARG A 195 -1.08 -11.01 -4.42
CA ARG A 195 -0.51 -12.33 -4.04
C ARG A 195 1.00 -12.34 -4.19
N ARG A 196 1.50 -11.87 -5.34
CA ARG A 196 2.93 -11.78 -5.59
C ARG A 196 3.64 -10.91 -4.55
N VAL A 197 3.08 -9.74 -4.23
CA VAL A 197 3.64 -8.84 -3.20
C VAL A 197 3.71 -9.53 -1.84
N ILE A 198 2.68 -10.26 -1.44
CA ILE A 198 2.65 -11.01 -0.18
C ILE A 198 3.68 -12.16 -0.18
N GLU A 199 3.79 -12.93 -1.27
CA GLU A 199 4.81 -13.99 -1.39
C GLU A 199 6.23 -13.42 -1.24
N GLU A 200 6.52 -12.28 -1.85
CA GLU A 200 7.81 -11.58 -1.73
C GLU A 200 8.06 -11.03 -0.31
N ALA A 201 7.00 -10.72 0.46
CA ALA A 201 7.09 -10.24 1.83
C ALA A 201 7.25 -11.36 2.87
N LYS A 202 6.82 -12.59 2.59
CA LYS A 202 6.84 -13.74 3.53
C LYS A 202 8.16 -13.94 4.27
N PRO A 203 9.35 -13.93 3.62
CA PRO A 203 10.63 -14.13 4.30
C PRO A 203 10.91 -13.08 5.39
N TYR A 204 10.21 -11.96 5.36
CA TYR A 204 10.40 -10.83 6.26
C TYR A 204 9.32 -10.73 7.35
N PHE A 205 8.27 -11.54 7.32
CA PHE A 205 7.14 -11.44 8.25
C PHE A 205 7.55 -11.54 9.72
N SER A 206 8.62 -12.28 10.05
CA SER A 206 9.13 -12.36 11.42
C SER A 206 9.57 -11.00 12.01
N PHE A 207 9.86 -10.00 11.16
CA PHE A 207 10.19 -8.64 11.60
C PHE A 207 8.94 -7.76 11.83
N PHE A 208 7.75 -8.24 11.50
CA PHE A 208 6.52 -7.52 11.75
C PHE A 208 6.01 -7.81 13.17
N PRO A 209 5.77 -6.81 14.05
CA PRO A 209 5.39 -7.06 15.44
C PRO A 209 4.09 -7.85 15.62
N PHE A 210 3.22 -7.85 14.64
CA PHE A 210 1.97 -8.62 14.62
C PHE A 210 2.05 -9.82 13.66
N ALA A 211 3.22 -10.44 13.50
CA ALA A 211 3.41 -11.58 12.60
C ALA A 211 2.44 -12.73 12.89
N ASP A 212 2.15 -12.99 14.17
CA ASP A 212 1.22 -14.05 14.58
C ASP A 212 -0.24 -13.78 14.20
N ALA A 213 -0.59 -12.51 13.96
CA ALA A 213 -1.92 -12.13 13.50
C ALA A 213 -2.09 -12.24 11.97
N ILE A 214 -0.99 -12.42 11.22
CA ILE A 214 -1.08 -12.67 9.77
C ILE A 214 -1.82 -14.00 9.55
N PRO A 215 -2.91 -14.01 8.75
CA PRO A 215 -3.67 -15.24 8.50
C PRO A 215 -2.78 -16.37 7.95
N LYS A 216 -3.00 -17.61 8.42
CA LYS A 216 -2.18 -18.78 8.04
C LYS A 216 -2.03 -18.98 6.53
N ARG A 217 -3.04 -18.59 5.75
CA ARG A 217 -3.01 -18.68 4.28
C ARG A 217 -1.96 -17.77 3.61
N PHE A 218 -1.40 -16.81 4.35
CA PHE A 218 -0.38 -15.87 3.86
C PHE A 218 1.01 -16.11 4.47
N ARG A 219 1.11 -17.03 5.42
CA ARG A 219 2.38 -17.41 6.07
C ARG A 219 3.05 -18.60 5.42
#